data_47b9de7a4e3e8148f241002cb9013710
#
_entry.id   47b9de7a4e3e8148f241002cb9013710
#
_cell.length_a   1.000
_cell.length_b   1.000
_cell.length_c   1.000
_cell.angle_alpha   90.00
_cell.angle_beta   90.00
_cell.angle_gamma   90.00
#
_symmetry.space_group_name_H-M   'P 1'
#
loop_
_entity.id
_entity.type
_entity.pdbx_description
1 polymer ?
#
loop_
_entity_poly.entity_id
_entity_poly.type
_entity_poly.pdbx_seq_one_letter_code
_entity_poly.pdbx_strand_id
1 'polypeptide(L)'
;MFKLAWIHMKRYFKNPILLYSSNPEVEINHEYDPKDNIQQVFFHSNSDVKISGDINTNKIGKYEITYQLKNYKKTCKVSVKDTKAPDLKLKAYKADMKEDVKPESFVESVKDDSKVSLSFKKKPTKDKKQTITIIAKDEHGNKAMKETTLTLVKDIEKPIIHTDTISVYVGSKPNYKSYIEVTDNMDSKPKIKIDSSKVKTKKTGTYKLLVTATDRSGNKAKAKINVTVEEPSKVVYMTFDDGPSENTDKILKILKKYDAKATFFVTGNNQKYNSSIKKAADQGNTIALHTYTHDYANVYSSTTAYFEDLQKVSDMVKQITGKAPKYIRFPGGSSNTISAQYSQGIMSALDNMVHEKGYEYFDWNCSSGDAASNTVPAQDIVRNATSCDYEQIMILFHDSSPKTTTVEALPEIIKSYKERGYVFKGICDDTPIFHHGVNN
;
A
#
# COMPACT_ATOMS: atom_id res chain seq x y z
N MET A 1 25.95 -55.66 -45.71
CA MET A 1 25.92 -54.98 -44.35
C MET A 1 26.82 -53.78 -44.27
N PHE A 2 28.05 -53.75 -44.77
CA PHE A 2 28.99 -52.59 -44.58
C PHE A 2 28.56 -51.30 -45.30
N LYS A 3 27.87 -51.34 -46.44
CA LYS A 3 27.43 -50.14 -47.18
C LYS A 3 26.32 -49.36 -46.45
N LEU A 4 25.39 -50.05 -45.78
CA LEU A 4 24.33 -49.40 -45.00
C LEU A 4 24.89 -48.74 -43.71
N ALA A 5 25.81 -49.41 -43.00
CA ALA A 5 26.46 -48.87 -41.83
C ALA A 5 27.28 -47.61 -42.17
N TRP A 6 27.93 -47.58 -43.35
CA TRP A 6 28.72 -46.43 -43.76
C TRP A 6 27.86 -45.23 -44.19
N ILE A 7 26.68 -45.46 -44.77
CA ILE A 7 25.70 -44.41 -45.08
C ILE A 7 25.12 -43.82 -43.81
N HIS A 8 24.82 -44.65 -42.79
CA HIS A 8 24.36 -44.19 -41.50
C HIS A 8 25.44 -43.36 -40.76
N MET A 9 26.70 -43.83 -40.74
CA MET A 9 27.81 -43.09 -40.18
C MET A 9 28.05 -41.74 -40.84
N LYS A 10 27.98 -41.63 -42.17
CA LYS A 10 28.09 -40.36 -42.91
C LYS A 10 27.01 -39.36 -42.53
N ARG A 11 25.81 -39.81 -42.12
CA ARG A 11 24.70 -38.95 -41.68
C ARG A 11 25.02 -38.31 -40.32
N TYR A 12 25.68 -39.04 -39.40
CA TYR A 12 26.09 -38.55 -38.10
C TYR A 12 27.29 -37.60 -38.17
N PHE A 13 28.21 -37.80 -39.13
CA PHE A 13 29.29 -36.84 -39.40
C PHE A 13 28.77 -35.49 -39.95
N LYS A 14 27.67 -35.52 -40.69
CA LYS A 14 27.02 -34.29 -41.20
C LYS A 14 26.10 -33.61 -40.18
N ASN A 15 25.64 -34.35 -39.17
CA ASN A 15 24.69 -33.85 -38.15
C ASN A 15 25.08 -34.40 -36.76
N PRO A 16 26.18 -33.89 -36.17
CA PRO A 16 26.71 -34.45 -34.94
C PRO A 16 25.90 -34.11 -33.69
N ILE A 17 24.95 -33.17 -33.75
CA ILE A 17 24.09 -32.79 -32.64
C ILE A 17 22.65 -33.21 -32.92
N LEU A 18 22.10 -34.07 -32.08
CA LEU A 18 20.68 -34.43 -32.07
C LEU A 18 19.98 -33.70 -30.95
N LEU A 19 18.89 -33.02 -31.23
CA LEU A 19 18.06 -32.33 -30.26
C LEU A 19 16.76 -33.10 -30.09
N TYR A 20 16.18 -33.05 -28.85
CA TYR A 20 14.84 -33.58 -28.59
C TYR A 20 13.79 -32.86 -29.45
N SER A 21 13.92 -31.54 -29.58
CA SER A 21 13.03 -30.72 -30.38
C SER A 21 13.79 -29.64 -31.16
N SER A 22 13.40 -29.41 -32.41
CA SER A 22 13.85 -28.24 -33.18
C SER A 22 13.07 -26.96 -32.84
N ASN A 23 11.91 -27.13 -32.20
CA ASN A 23 11.04 -26.04 -31.78
C ASN A 23 10.43 -26.36 -30.41
N PRO A 24 11.25 -26.33 -29.34
CA PRO A 24 10.73 -26.56 -27.99
C PRO A 24 9.72 -25.47 -27.61
N GLU A 25 8.70 -25.85 -26.83
CA GLU A 25 7.76 -24.97 -26.24
C GLU A 25 8.06 -24.90 -24.74
N VAL A 26 8.06 -23.70 -24.17
CA VAL A 26 8.34 -23.40 -22.77
C VAL A 26 7.18 -22.59 -22.23
N GLU A 27 6.66 -22.98 -21.10
CA GLU A 27 5.64 -22.22 -20.40
C GLU A 27 6.23 -20.92 -19.82
N ILE A 28 5.50 -19.82 -19.89
CA ILE A 28 5.94 -18.53 -19.33
C ILE A 28 6.31 -18.69 -17.85
N ASN A 29 7.31 -17.94 -17.40
CA ASN A 29 7.84 -17.94 -16.02
C ASN A 29 8.40 -19.30 -15.55
N HIS A 30 8.59 -20.28 -16.45
CA HIS A 30 9.25 -21.55 -16.14
C HIS A 30 10.71 -21.51 -16.56
N GLU A 31 11.55 -22.16 -15.77
CA GLU A 31 12.97 -22.30 -16.11
C GLU A 31 13.16 -23.19 -17.35
N TYR A 32 14.08 -22.83 -18.19
CA TYR A 32 14.49 -23.61 -19.36
C TYR A 32 16.00 -23.56 -19.55
N ASP A 33 16.67 -24.69 -19.43
CA ASP A 33 18.07 -24.82 -19.80
C ASP A 33 18.17 -25.39 -21.22
N PRO A 34 18.73 -24.66 -22.20
CA PRO A 34 18.94 -25.17 -23.55
C PRO A 34 19.75 -26.46 -23.61
N LYS A 35 20.56 -26.80 -22.60
CA LYS A 35 21.32 -28.06 -22.54
C LYS A 35 20.39 -29.27 -22.46
N ASP A 36 19.26 -29.14 -21.81
CA ASP A 36 18.28 -30.25 -21.68
C ASP A 36 17.63 -30.66 -23.00
N ASN A 37 17.70 -29.77 -24.01
CA ASN A 37 17.23 -30.09 -25.34
C ASN A 37 18.23 -30.92 -26.19
N ILE A 38 19.45 -31.17 -25.68
CA ILE A 38 20.44 -32.01 -26.36
C ILE A 38 20.09 -33.46 -26.07
N GLN A 39 19.60 -34.20 -27.10
CA GLN A 39 19.33 -35.62 -27.00
C GLN A 39 20.61 -36.45 -27.04
N GLN A 40 21.49 -36.12 -27.99
CA GLN A 40 22.74 -36.85 -28.19
C GLN A 40 23.74 -36.04 -29.00
N VAL A 41 25.01 -36.15 -28.64
CA VAL A 41 26.14 -35.65 -29.42
C VAL A 41 26.96 -36.83 -29.89
N PHE A 42 27.18 -36.95 -31.19
CA PHE A 42 27.94 -38.07 -31.78
C PHE A 42 29.43 -37.77 -31.80
N PHE A 43 30.23 -38.69 -31.33
CA PHE A 43 31.70 -38.64 -31.32
C PHE A 43 32.33 -37.57 -30.41
N HIS A 44 31.51 -36.91 -29.58
CA HIS A 44 31.88 -35.85 -28.67
C HIS A 44 31.04 -35.91 -27.42
N SER A 45 31.44 -35.18 -26.39
CA SER A 45 30.63 -34.98 -25.16
C SER A 45 29.61 -33.84 -25.34
N ASN A 46 28.49 -33.89 -24.60
CA ASN A 46 27.54 -32.79 -24.54
C ASN A 46 28.20 -31.50 -24.04
N SER A 47 29.23 -31.60 -23.17
CA SER A 47 30.03 -30.49 -22.68
C SER A 47 30.85 -29.77 -23.75
N ASP A 48 31.09 -30.39 -24.90
CA ASP A 48 31.83 -29.78 -26.00
C ASP A 48 30.97 -28.84 -26.86
N VAL A 49 29.63 -28.88 -26.64
CA VAL A 49 28.69 -28.05 -27.38
C VAL A 49 28.63 -26.65 -26.75
N LYS A 50 29.04 -25.65 -27.52
CA LYS A 50 28.83 -24.24 -27.16
C LYS A 50 27.40 -23.84 -27.48
N ILE A 51 26.69 -23.29 -26.51
CA ILE A 51 25.32 -22.80 -26.67
C ILE A 51 25.36 -21.27 -26.61
N SER A 52 24.67 -20.63 -27.53
CA SER A 52 24.52 -19.18 -27.61
C SER A 52 23.10 -18.78 -27.99
N GLY A 53 22.68 -17.60 -27.53
CA GLY A 53 21.34 -17.07 -27.62
C GLY A 53 20.75 -16.92 -26.22
N ASP A 54 19.94 -15.88 -26.03
CA ASP A 54 19.31 -15.59 -24.76
C ASP A 54 17.80 -15.89 -24.85
N ILE A 55 17.27 -16.55 -23.82
CA ILE A 55 15.84 -16.82 -23.68
C ILE A 55 15.35 -16.04 -22.46
N ASN A 56 14.38 -15.19 -22.70
CA ASN A 56 13.64 -14.57 -21.60
C ASN A 56 12.32 -15.35 -21.41
N THR A 57 12.31 -16.28 -20.46
CA THR A 57 11.13 -17.08 -20.15
C THR A 57 10.01 -16.30 -19.47
N ASN A 58 10.28 -15.08 -18.99
CA ASN A 58 9.27 -14.19 -18.42
C ASN A 58 8.53 -13.37 -19.51
N LYS A 59 8.86 -13.60 -20.77
CA LYS A 59 8.25 -12.87 -21.89
C LYS A 59 7.88 -13.81 -23.03
N ILE A 60 6.60 -13.82 -23.39
CA ILE A 60 6.11 -14.56 -24.54
C ILE A 60 6.85 -14.13 -25.81
N GLY A 61 7.29 -15.10 -26.57
CA GLY A 61 8.04 -14.82 -27.80
C GLY A 61 8.69 -16.06 -28.38
N LYS A 62 9.40 -15.84 -29.51
CA LYS A 62 10.24 -16.84 -30.14
C LYS A 62 11.69 -16.42 -30.01
N TYR A 63 12.48 -17.31 -29.45
CA TYR A 63 13.90 -17.11 -29.18
C TYR A 63 14.71 -18.08 -29.97
N GLU A 64 15.85 -17.66 -30.51
CA GLU A 64 16.71 -18.53 -31.31
C GLU A 64 17.93 -18.92 -30.48
N ILE A 65 18.15 -20.24 -30.34
CA ILE A 65 19.31 -20.83 -29.68
C ILE A 65 20.16 -21.53 -30.70
N THR A 66 21.44 -21.25 -30.65
CA THR A 66 22.44 -21.88 -31.51
C THR A 66 23.32 -22.84 -30.72
N TYR A 67 23.36 -24.09 -31.15
CA TYR A 67 24.25 -25.14 -30.67
C TYR A 67 25.42 -25.25 -31.64
N GLN A 68 26.63 -25.06 -31.15
CA GLN A 68 27.85 -25.11 -31.98
C GLN A 68 28.80 -26.19 -31.45
N LEU A 69 29.20 -27.10 -32.34
CA LEU A 69 30.22 -28.08 -32.11
C LEU A 69 31.29 -27.96 -33.20
N LYS A 70 32.47 -27.43 -32.87
CA LYS A 70 33.52 -27.07 -33.85
C LYS A 70 32.93 -26.17 -34.97
N ASN A 71 32.98 -26.62 -36.23
CA ASN A 71 32.47 -25.88 -37.39
C ASN A 71 30.99 -26.17 -37.68
N TYR A 72 30.35 -27.07 -36.93
CA TYR A 72 28.94 -27.40 -37.11
C TYR A 72 28.08 -26.50 -36.22
N LYS A 73 27.03 -25.93 -36.80
CA LYS A 73 26.03 -25.13 -36.10
C LYS A 73 24.63 -25.69 -36.36
N LYS A 74 23.84 -25.72 -35.32
CA LYS A 74 22.42 -26.07 -35.38
C LYS A 74 21.62 -25.09 -34.56
N THR A 75 20.59 -24.50 -35.16
CA THR A 75 19.69 -23.59 -34.45
C THR A 75 18.38 -24.27 -34.10
N CYS A 76 17.77 -23.90 -32.99
CA CYS A 76 16.40 -24.20 -32.66
C CYS A 76 15.63 -22.93 -32.27
N LYS A 77 14.33 -22.94 -32.47
CA LYS A 77 13.45 -21.81 -32.11
C LYS A 77 12.61 -22.20 -30.89
N VAL A 78 12.98 -21.69 -29.75
CA VAL A 78 12.24 -21.88 -28.53
C VAL A 78 11.06 -20.91 -28.50
N SER A 79 9.87 -21.44 -28.27
CA SER A 79 8.65 -20.63 -28.16
C SER A 79 8.21 -20.56 -26.72
N VAL A 80 8.33 -19.40 -26.11
CA VAL A 80 7.75 -19.14 -24.78
C VAL A 80 6.29 -18.78 -24.99
N LYS A 81 5.42 -19.52 -24.33
CA LYS A 81 3.95 -19.39 -24.41
C LYS A 81 3.35 -19.45 -23.03
N ASP A 82 2.17 -18.89 -22.89
CA ASP A 82 1.26 -19.18 -21.79
C ASP A 82 0.14 -20.09 -22.32
N THR A 83 0.11 -21.32 -21.88
CA THR A 83 -0.87 -22.32 -22.34
C THR A 83 -1.76 -22.84 -21.21
N LYS A 84 -1.47 -22.44 -19.98
CA LYS A 84 -2.21 -22.89 -18.81
C LYS A 84 -3.38 -21.95 -18.53
N ALA A 85 -4.50 -22.55 -18.18
CA ALA A 85 -5.65 -21.80 -17.72
C ALA A 85 -5.49 -21.45 -16.23
N PRO A 86 -6.06 -20.32 -15.78
CA PRO A 86 -6.05 -19.93 -14.37
C PRO A 86 -6.54 -21.02 -13.41
N ASP A 87 -5.83 -21.25 -12.30
CA ASP A 87 -6.31 -22.11 -11.23
C ASP A 87 -7.34 -21.34 -10.38
N LEU A 88 -8.62 -21.56 -10.68
CA LEU A 88 -9.75 -20.89 -10.07
C LEU A 88 -10.37 -21.75 -8.97
N LYS A 89 -10.48 -21.25 -7.75
CA LYS A 89 -11.26 -21.86 -6.67
C LYS A 89 -12.42 -20.95 -6.30
N LEU A 90 -13.61 -21.54 -6.21
CA LEU A 90 -14.84 -20.83 -5.92
C LEU A 90 -15.45 -21.26 -4.58
N LYS A 91 -16.16 -20.32 -3.98
CA LYS A 91 -17.03 -20.52 -2.81
C LYS A 91 -18.47 -20.17 -3.16
N ALA A 92 -19.43 -20.75 -2.46
CA ALA A 92 -20.79 -20.30 -2.53
C ALA A 92 -20.93 -18.89 -1.95
N TYR A 93 -21.82 -18.09 -2.53
CA TYR A 93 -22.04 -16.71 -2.08
C TYR A 93 -23.51 -16.49 -1.69
N LYS A 94 -23.69 -15.83 -0.55
CA LYS A 94 -24.99 -15.39 -0.07
C LYS A 94 -25.04 -13.87 -0.16
N ALA A 95 -25.97 -13.33 -0.94
CA ALA A 95 -26.08 -11.90 -1.23
C ALA A 95 -27.47 -11.36 -0.86
N ASP A 96 -27.53 -10.06 -0.56
CA ASP A 96 -28.81 -9.37 -0.51
C ASP A 96 -29.48 -9.30 -1.89
N MET A 97 -30.80 -9.35 -1.96
CA MET A 97 -31.56 -9.28 -3.21
C MET A 97 -31.33 -7.97 -4.01
N LYS A 98 -30.83 -6.93 -3.37
CA LYS A 98 -30.48 -5.63 -3.99
C LYS A 98 -28.99 -5.48 -4.29
N GLU A 99 -28.20 -6.49 -4.00
CA GLU A 99 -26.76 -6.46 -4.28
C GLU A 99 -26.49 -6.58 -5.78
N ASP A 100 -25.63 -5.72 -6.31
CA ASP A 100 -25.02 -5.90 -7.63
C ASP A 100 -23.86 -6.90 -7.50
N VAL A 101 -24.22 -8.18 -7.60
CA VAL A 101 -23.28 -9.28 -7.38
C VAL A 101 -22.22 -9.30 -8.47
N LYS A 102 -20.95 -9.39 -8.08
CA LYS A 102 -19.80 -9.41 -9.00
C LYS A 102 -19.14 -10.79 -9.03
N PRO A 103 -18.45 -11.15 -10.13
CA PRO A 103 -17.77 -12.43 -10.22
C PRO A 103 -16.75 -12.67 -9.08
N GLU A 104 -16.08 -11.60 -8.64
CA GLU A 104 -15.09 -11.62 -7.56
C GLU A 104 -15.65 -12.09 -6.22
N SER A 105 -16.96 -11.89 -5.97
CA SER A 105 -17.63 -12.32 -4.74
C SER A 105 -17.63 -13.84 -4.55
N PHE A 106 -17.48 -14.59 -5.63
CA PHE A 106 -17.47 -16.06 -5.63
C PHE A 106 -16.08 -16.66 -5.57
N VAL A 107 -15.03 -15.86 -5.70
CA VAL A 107 -13.65 -16.37 -5.79
C VAL A 107 -13.09 -16.56 -4.38
N GLU A 108 -12.63 -17.76 -4.10
CA GLU A 108 -11.82 -18.08 -2.94
C GLU A 108 -10.35 -17.81 -3.22
N SER A 109 -9.88 -18.28 -4.38
CA SER A 109 -8.56 -17.95 -4.90
C SER A 109 -8.53 -18.08 -6.43
N VAL A 110 -7.70 -17.27 -7.07
CA VAL A 110 -7.33 -17.41 -8.48
C VAL A 110 -5.82 -17.20 -8.61
N LYS A 111 -5.15 -18.14 -9.29
CA LYS A 111 -3.70 -18.10 -9.50
C LYS A 111 -3.41 -18.34 -10.97
N ASP A 112 -2.48 -17.56 -11.49
CA ASP A 112 -1.98 -17.66 -12.86
C ASP A 112 -0.64 -16.94 -12.98
N ASP A 113 0.12 -17.27 -14.01
CA ASP A 113 1.40 -16.60 -14.31
C ASP A 113 1.19 -15.26 -15.04
N SER A 114 -0.04 -14.96 -15.46
CA SER A 114 -0.45 -13.74 -16.15
C SER A 114 -1.67 -13.10 -15.49
N LYS A 115 -2.04 -11.89 -15.93
CA LYS A 115 -3.18 -11.15 -15.37
C LYS A 115 -4.50 -11.83 -15.74
N VAL A 116 -5.32 -12.12 -14.72
CA VAL A 116 -6.61 -12.78 -14.86
C VAL A 116 -7.76 -11.78 -14.80
N SER A 117 -8.72 -11.93 -15.69
CA SER A 117 -10.03 -11.26 -15.65
C SER A 117 -11.14 -12.25 -15.31
N LEU A 118 -12.12 -11.80 -14.54
CA LEU A 118 -13.26 -12.60 -14.10
C LEU A 118 -14.55 -12.12 -14.77
N SER A 119 -15.42 -13.06 -15.13
CA SER A 119 -16.72 -12.74 -15.69
C SER A 119 -17.74 -13.83 -15.41
N PHE A 120 -19.01 -13.47 -15.49
CA PHE A 120 -20.10 -14.44 -15.50
C PHE A 120 -20.26 -15.03 -16.91
N LYS A 121 -20.47 -16.35 -17.02
CA LYS A 121 -20.93 -16.96 -18.29
C LYS A 121 -22.34 -16.44 -18.65
N LYS A 122 -23.21 -16.29 -17.66
CA LYS A 122 -24.53 -15.67 -17.74
C LYS A 122 -24.73 -14.84 -16.49
N LYS A 123 -25.19 -13.59 -16.64
CA LYS A 123 -25.47 -12.72 -15.49
C LYS A 123 -26.48 -13.37 -14.55
N PRO A 124 -26.29 -13.20 -13.22
CA PRO A 124 -27.26 -13.66 -12.22
C PRO A 124 -28.65 -13.11 -12.49
N THR A 125 -29.67 -13.93 -12.20
CA THR A 125 -31.08 -13.54 -12.21
C THR A 125 -31.53 -13.12 -10.80
N LYS A 126 -32.81 -12.85 -10.62
CA LYS A 126 -33.40 -12.55 -9.30
C LYS A 126 -33.92 -13.81 -8.56
N ASP A 127 -33.57 -14.99 -9.04
CA ASP A 127 -33.98 -16.25 -8.41
C ASP A 127 -33.27 -16.43 -7.07
N LYS A 128 -34.01 -16.85 -6.06
CA LYS A 128 -33.51 -16.97 -4.67
C LYS A 128 -32.29 -17.89 -4.55
N LYS A 129 -32.22 -18.94 -5.37
CA LYS A 129 -31.06 -19.85 -5.43
C LYS A 129 -30.82 -20.24 -6.86
N GLN A 130 -29.57 -20.11 -7.30
CA GLN A 130 -29.17 -20.37 -8.68
C GLN A 130 -27.73 -20.84 -8.77
N THR A 131 -27.43 -21.64 -9.78
CA THR A 131 -26.05 -22.00 -10.14
C THR A 131 -25.43 -20.91 -10.99
N ILE A 132 -24.23 -20.47 -10.61
CA ILE A 132 -23.46 -19.44 -11.28
C ILE A 132 -22.20 -20.07 -11.86
N THR A 133 -21.95 -19.82 -13.14
CA THR A 133 -20.68 -20.19 -13.77
C THR A 133 -19.79 -18.96 -13.89
N ILE A 134 -18.60 -19.02 -13.28
CA ILE A 134 -17.57 -18.00 -13.37
C ILE A 134 -16.55 -18.45 -14.42
N ILE A 135 -16.14 -17.49 -15.25
CA ILE A 135 -15.07 -17.63 -16.24
C ILE A 135 -13.90 -16.80 -15.73
N ALA A 136 -12.77 -17.45 -15.46
CA ALA A 136 -11.47 -16.80 -15.28
C ALA A 136 -10.73 -16.89 -16.62
N LYS A 137 -10.34 -15.76 -17.16
CA LYS A 137 -9.60 -15.65 -18.42
C LYS A 137 -8.32 -14.86 -18.20
N ASP A 138 -7.18 -15.44 -18.57
CA ASP A 138 -5.91 -14.74 -18.59
C ASP A 138 -5.80 -13.77 -19.78
N GLU A 139 -4.71 -13.00 -19.84
CA GLU A 139 -4.45 -12.07 -20.95
C GLU A 139 -4.04 -12.75 -22.25
N HIS A 140 -3.69 -14.04 -22.22
CA HIS A 140 -3.32 -14.86 -23.38
C HIS A 140 -4.48 -15.68 -23.95
N GLY A 141 -5.62 -15.64 -23.26
CA GLY A 141 -6.87 -16.21 -23.75
C GLY A 141 -7.22 -17.57 -23.17
N ASN A 142 -6.36 -18.16 -22.31
CA ASN A 142 -6.69 -19.42 -21.65
C ASN A 142 -7.79 -19.18 -20.62
N LYS A 143 -8.66 -20.18 -20.43
CA LYS A 143 -9.88 -20.01 -19.62
C LYS A 143 -10.10 -21.18 -18.70
N ALA A 144 -10.40 -20.87 -17.44
CA ALA A 144 -11.04 -21.81 -16.52
C ALA A 144 -12.50 -21.42 -16.31
N MET A 145 -13.37 -22.42 -16.26
CA MET A 145 -14.78 -22.25 -15.95
C MET A 145 -15.17 -23.16 -14.81
N LYS A 146 -15.76 -22.58 -13.76
CA LYS A 146 -16.26 -23.35 -12.62
C LYS A 146 -17.64 -22.88 -12.19
N GLU A 147 -18.37 -23.77 -11.55
CA GLU A 147 -19.72 -23.53 -11.06
C GLU A 147 -19.74 -23.42 -9.53
N THR A 148 -20.61 -22.56 -9.06
CA THR A 148 -20.90 -22.39 -7.65
C THR A 148 -22.35 -21.95 -7.44
N THR A 149 -22.78 -21.74 -6.20
CA THR A 149 -24.13 -21.36 -5.87
C THR A 149 -24.23 -19.92 -5.41
N LEU A 150 -25.16 -19.16 -5.98
CA LEU A 150 -25.65 -17.90 -5.45
C LEU A 150 -26.96 -18.15 -4.68
N THR A 151 -27.04 -17.61 -3.46
CA THR A 151 -28.28 -17.56 -2.68
C THR A 151 -28.64 -16.10 -2.43
N LEU A 152 -29.76 -15.63 -2.97
CA LEU A 152 -30.28 -14.29 -2.72
C LEU A 152 -31.26 -14.34 -1.53
N VAL A 153 -31.03 -13.46 -0.55
CA VAL A 153 -31.86 -13.29 0.63
C VAL A 153 -32.28 -11.83 0.77
N LYS A 154 -33.43 -11.60 1.37
CA LYS A 154 -33.84 -10.25 1.77
C LYS A 154 -33.21 -9.95 3.11
N ASP A 155 -32.38 -8.94 3.15
CA ASP A 155 -31.88 -8.43 4.39
C ASP A 155 -32.92 -7.61 5.12
N ILE A 156 -33.14 -7.91 6.39
CA ILE A 156 -34.08 -7.23 7.28
C ILE A 156 -33.42 -6.70 8.56
N GLU A 157 -32.15 -6.97 8.74
CA GLU A 157 -31.39 -6.48 9.88
C GLU A 157 -30.96 -5.03 9.65
N LYS A 158 -30.74 -4.29 10.74
CA LYS A 158 -30.31 -2.91 10.69
C LYS A 158 -28.81 -2.85 10.87
N PRO A 159 -28.14 -1.89 10.24
CA PRO A 159 -26.72 -1.62 10.52
C PRO A 159 -26.50 -1.34 12.02
N ILE A 160 -25.31 -1.68 12.51
CA ILE A 160 -24.88 -1.38 13.87
C ILE A 160 -23.92 -0.20 13.77
N ILE A 161 -24.19 0.85 14.55
CA ILE A 161 -23.34 2.03 14.66
C ILE A 161 -22.47 1.86 15.88
N HIS A 162 -21.16 1.73 15.70
CA HIS A 162 -20.16 1.62 16.76
C HIS A 162 -19.50 2.98 16.93
N THR A 163 -19.61 3.54 18.13
CA THR A 163 -18.93 4.78 18.46
C THR A 163 -19.03 5.04 19.95
N ASP A 164 -17.99 5.68 20.47
CA ASP A 164 -17.94 6.20 21.83
C ASP A 164 -18.24 7.69 21.85
N THR A 165 -18.04 8.33 23.01
CA THR A 165 -18.08 9.79 23.13
C THR A 165 -16.95 10.38 22.29
N ILE A 166 -17.25 11.37 21.45
CA ILE A 166 -16.27 12.10 20.66
C ILE A 166 -15.86 13.33 21.44
N SER A 167 -14.53 13.48 21.69
CA SER A 167 -13.96 14.70 22.26
C SER A 167 -13.29 15.51 21.16
N VAL A 168 -13.56 16.81 21.12
CA VAL A 168 -12.99 17.75 20.15
C VAL A 168 -12.66 19.06 20.87
N TYR A 169 -11.73 19.84 20.35
CA TYR A 169 -11.35 21.10 20.96
C TYR A 169 -12.13 22.30 20.39
N VAL A 170 -12.24 23.36 21.19
CA VAL A 170 -12.83 24.62 20.76
C VAL A 170 -12.14 25.14 19.50
N GLY A 171 -12.96 25.50 18.49
CA GLY A 171 -12.46 26.02 17.22
C GLY A 171 -12.09 24.95 16.18
N SER A 172 -12.06 23.67 16.54
CA SER A 172 -11.76 22.59 15.61
C SER A 172 -12.86 22.43 14.54
N LYS A 173 -12.47 21.80 13.42
CA LYS A 173 -13.38 21.39 12.32
C LYS A 173 -13.31 19.87 12.18
N PRO A 174 -13.90 19.09 13.09
CA PRO A 174 -13.74 17.66 13.11
C PRO A 174 -14.44 16.98 11.92
N ASN A 175 -13.77 16.01 11.33
CA ASN A 175 -14.39 15.06 10.41
C ASN A 175 -15.09 13.97 11.23
N TYR A 176 -16.35 14.18 11.59
CA TYR A 176 -17.09 13.22 12.42
C TYR A 176 -17.21 11.83 11.83
N LYS A 177 -17.04 11.67 10.51
CA LYS A 177 -17.12 10.36 9.85
C LYS A 177 -15.98 9.43 10.28
N SER A 178 -14.79 9.97 10.60
CA SER A 178 -13.65 9.17 11.04
C SER A 178 -13.80 8.56 12.44
N TYR A 179 -14.73 9.08 13.24
CA TYR A 179 -15.02 8.56 14.58
C TYR A 179 -16.15 7.52 14.61
N ILE A 180 -16.76 7.22 13.45
CA ILE A 180 -17.96 6.39 13.38
C ILE A 180 -17.67 5.17 12.53
N GLU A 181 -17.72 4.00 13.17
CA GLU A 181 -17.69 2.73 12.50
C GLU A 181 -19.13 2.19 12.36
N VAL A 182 -19.45 1.66 11.19
CA VAL A 182 -20.73 1.03 10.93
C VAL A 182 -20.50 -0.34 10.33
N THR A 183 -21.10 -1.35 10.96
CA THR A 183 -21.09 -2.72 10.46
C THR A 183 -22.51 -3.16 10.12
N ASP A 184 -22.59 -4.12 9.22
CA ASP A 184 -23.84 -4.74 8.83
C ASP A 184 -23.61 -6.20 8.42
N ASN A 185 -24.62 -7.05 8.55
CA ASN A 185 -24.50 -8.47 8.28
C ASN A 185 -24.34 -8.81 6.79
N MET A 186 -24.87 -7.94 5.89
CA MET A 186 -24.89 -8.17 4.44
C MET A 186 -24.37 -6.99 3.60
N ASP A 187 -24.27 -5.81 4.17
CA ASP A 187 -23.73 -4.63 3.49
C ASP A 187 -22.39 -4.22 4.11
N SER A 188 -21.30 -4.49 3.42
CA SER A 188 -19.94 -4.11 3.88
C SER A 188 -19.70 -2.59 3.91
N LYS A 189 -20.59 -1.78 3.31
CA LYS A 189 -20.45 -0.31 3.22
C LYS A 189 -21.81 0.38 3.38
N PRO A 190 -22.45 0.32 4.56
CA PRO A 190 -23.69 1.03 4.81
C PRO A 190 -23.51 2.53 4.60
N LYS A 191 -24.54 3.19 4.07
CA LYS A 191 -24.52 4.64 3.85
C LYS A 191 -24.70 5.37 5.18
N ILE A 192 -23.73 6.22 5.55
CA ILE A 192 -23.75 7.02 6.76
C ILE A 192 -24.20 8.45 6.42
N LYS A 193 -25.18 8.96 7.18
CA LYS A 193 -25.59 10.37 7.17
C LYS A 193 -25.35 10.93 8.58
N ILE A 194 -24.62 12.03 8.66
CA ILE A 194 -24.28 12.72 9.90
C ILE A 194 -24.94 14.09 9.89
N ASP A 195 -25.60 14.43 10.98
CA ASP A 195 -26.14 15.77 11.23
C ASP A 195 -25.44 16.36 12.47
N SER A 196 -24.52 17.26 12.20
CA SER A 196 -23.74 18.00 13.21
C SER A 196 -24.28 19.42 13.48
N SER A 197 -25.44 19.77 12.95
CA SER A 197 -26.01 21.13 13.04
C SER A 197 -26.17 21.64 14.49
N LYS A 198 -26.31 20.72 15.45
CA LYS A 198 -26.43 21.03 16.88
C LYS A 198 -25.09 21.07 17.63
N VAL A 199 -23.99 20.70 16.99
CA VAL A 199 -22.66 20.75 17.62
C VAL A 199 -22.03 22.13 17.44
N LYS A 200 -21.79 22.83 18.57
CA LYS A 200 -21.19 24.17 18.57
C LYS A 200 -19.71 24.08 18.92
N THR A 201 -18.87 23.80 17.91
CA THR A 201 -17.41 23.65 18.13
C THR A 201 -16.70 24.93 18.61
N LYS A 202 -17.33 26.09 18.55
CA LYS A 202 -16.78 27.38 19.08
C LYS A 202 -17.06 27.60 20.57
N LYS A 203 -17.72 26.69 21.27
CA LYS A 203 -18.07 26.82 22.66
C LYS A 203 -17.94 25.47 23.36
N THR A 204 -17.28 25.44 24.51
CA THR A 204 -17.18 24.26 25.37
C THR A 204 -18.55 23.73 25.78
N GLY A 205 -18.63 22.44 26.01
CA GLY A 205 -19.87 21.75 26.43
C GLY A 205 -20.08 20.43 25.70
N THR A 206 -21.11 19.71 26.11
CA THR A 206 -21.48 18.43 25.47
C THR A 206 -22.68 18.63 24.54
N TYR A 207 -22.52 18.23 23.32
CA TYR A 207 -23.49 18.36 22.23
C TYR A 207 -23.92 16.98 21.72
N LYS A 208 -25.03 16.92 20.97
CA LYS A 208 -25.52 15.69 20.37
C LYS A 208 -25.28 15.72 18.85
N LEU A 209 -24.52 14.75 18.38
CA LEU A 209 -24.36 14.42 16.97
C LEU A 209 -25.40 13.35 16.60
N LEU A 210 -26.14 13.58 15.52
CA LEU A 210 -27.12 12.60 15.05
C LEU A 210 -26.54 11.82 13.89
N VAL A 211 -26.50 10.50 14.00
CA VAL A 211 -26.01 9.59 12.97
C VAL A 211 -27.12 8.69 12.51
N THR A 212 -27.24 8.52 11.21
CA THR A 212 -28.17 7.56 10.59
C THR A 212 -27.35 6.68 9.65
N ALA A 213 -27.33 5.39 9.89
CA ALA A 213 -26.79 4.39 8.98
C ALA A 213 -27.92 3.73 8.21
N THR A 214 -27.72 3.51 6.92
CA THR A 214 -28.70 2.84 6.05
C THR A 214 -27.95 1.82 5.21
N ASP A 215 -28.35 0.55 5.30
CA ASP A 215 -27.82 -0.51 4.46
C ASP A 215 -28.38 -0.45 3.02
N ARG A 216 -27.91 -1.34 2.18
CA ARG A 216 -28.35 -1.49 0.78
C ARG A 216 -29.82 -1.91 0.68
N SER A 217 -30.32 -2.69 1.62
CA SER A 217 -31.71 -3.11 1.68
C SER A 217 -32.68 -2.01 2.12
N GLY A 218 -32.15 -0.94 2.74
CA GLY A 218 -32.90 0.22 3.20
C GLY A 218 -33.25 0.16 4.68
N ASN A 219 -32.72 -0.81 5.44
CA ASN A 219 -32.90 -0.85 6.90
C ASN A 219 -32.04 0.28 7.52
N LYS A 220 -32.55 0.87 8.60
CA LYS A 220 -31.94 2.08 9.18
C LYS A 220 -31.70 1.92 10.66
N ALA A 221 -30.49 2.29 11.08
CA ALA A 221 -30.14 2.55 12.46
C ALA A 221 -29.94 4.05 12.70
N LYS A 222 -30.22 4.53 13.91
CA LYS A 222 -30.02 5.90 14.33
C LYS A 222 -29.32 5.91 15.69
N ALA A 223 -28.31 6.76 15.85
CA ALA A 223 -27.61 6.99 17.10
C ALA A 223 -27.53 8.49 17.43
N LYS A 224 -27.55 8.80 18.74
CA LYS A 224 -27.24 10.13 19.27
C LYS A 224 -25.92 10.03 20.03
N ILE A 225 -24.87 10.57 19.45
CA ILE A 225 -23.50 10.50 19.98
C ILE A 225 -23.22 11.76 20.77
N ASN A 226 -22.58 11.64 21.92
CA ASN A 226 -22.10 12.78 22.66
C ASN A 226 -20.82 13.31 21.98
N VAL A 227 -20.80 14.60 21.72
CA VAL A 227 -19.59 15.33 21.32
C VAL A 227 -19.26 16.31 22.44
N THR A 228 -18.15 16.08 23.13
CA THR A 228 -17.63 16.98 24.15
C THR A 228 -16.66 17.95 23.49
N VAL A 229 -16.96 19.24 23.56
CA VAL A 229 -16.08 20.33 23.10
C VAL A 229 -15.35 20.88 24.32
N GLU A 230 -14.03 20.76 24.34
CA GLU A 230 -13.17 21.11 25.46
C GLU A 230 -12.22 22.27 25.11
N GLU A 231 -11.73 23.00 26.09
CA GLU A 231 -10.61 23.90 25.87
C GLU A 231 -9.37 23.08 25.47
N PRO A 232 -8.60 23.55 24.50
CA PRO A 232 -7.37 22.85 24.14
C PRO A 232 -6.39 22.85 25.28
N SER A 233 -5.91 21.71 25.69
CA SER A 233 -4.78 21.63 26.62
C SER A 233 -3.47 21.91 25.85
N LYS A 234 -2.44 22.44 26.59
CA LYS A 234 -1.13 22.71 25.99
C LYS A 234 -0.43 21.42 25.58
N VAL A 235 -0.39 21.13 24.28
CA VAL A 235 0.20 19.89 23.72
C VAL A 235 1.19 20.22 22.62
N VAL A 236 2.33 19.56 22.65
CA VAL A 236 3.28 19.50 21.54
C VAL A 236 3.25 18.12 20.91
N TYR A 237 3.01 18.07 19.61
CA TYR A 237 3.18 16.92 18.75
C TYR A 237 4.49 17.07 17.98
N MET A 238 5.56 16.44 18.47
CA MET A 238 6.80 16.35 17.69
C MET A 238 6.62 15.32 16.59
N THR A 239 6.88 15.69 15.35
CA THR A 239 6.76 14.80 14.19
C THR A 239 8.08 14.73 13.45
N PHE A 240 8.47 13.53 13.06
CA PHE A 240 9.72 13.24 12.38
C PHE A 240 9.43 12.56 11.05
N ASP A 241 9.89 13.16 9.95
CA ASP A 241 9.73 12.68 8.59
C ASP A 241 11.01 12.00 8.07
N ASP A 242 10.88 11.19 6.99
CA ASP A 242 11.97 10.56 6.21
C ASP A 242 12.72 9.41 6.90
N GLY A 243 12.41 9.09 8.14
CA GLY A 243 13.00 7.94 8.82
C GLY A 243 12.48 6.59 8.29
N PRO A 244 13.00 5.47 8.83
CA PRO A 244 13.96 5.38 9.93
C PRO A 244 15.42 5.57 9.50
N SER A 245 16.25 5.98 10.44
CA SER A 245 17.69 6.04 10.28
C SER A 245 18.42 5.74 11.61
N GLU A 246 19.75 5.85 11.64
CA GLU A 246 20.54 5.80 12.88
C GLU A 246 20.16 6.90 13.89
N ASN A 247 19.53 7.98 13.43
CA ASN A 247 19.06 9.06 14.28
C ASN A 247 17.77 8.68 15.01
N THR A 248 16.92 7.83 14.42
CA THR A 248 15.67 7.38 15.05
C THR A 248 15.93 6.75 16.44
N ASP A 249 16.91 5.84 16.56
CA ASP A 249 17.24 5.21 17.84
C ASP A 249 17.79 6.23 18.87
N LYS A 250 18.50 7.27 18.43
CA LYS A 250 19.00 8.35 19.31
C LYS A 250 17.82 9.20 19.81
N ILE A 251 16.90 9.55 18.90
CA ILE A 251 15.67 10.28 19.23
C ILE A 251 14.84 9.50 20.25
N LEU A 252 14.64 8.20 20.03
CA LEU A 252 13.89 7.33 20.96
C LEU A 252 14.51 7.32 22.38
N LYS A 253 15.83 7.34 22.51
CA LYS A 253 16.51 7.45 23.81
C LYS A 253 16.23 8.79 24.48
N ILE A 254 16.23 9.90 23.73
CA ILE A 254 15.91 11.23 24.23
C ILE A 254 14.45 11.29 24.67
N LEU A 255 13.50 10.85 23.84
CA LEU A 255 12.08 10.82 24.17
C LEU A 255 11.82 10.05 25.47
N LYS A 256 12.43 8.85 25.60
CA LYS A 256 12.32 8.04 26.81
C LYS A 256 12.88 8.76 28.04
N LYS A 257 14.05 9.42 27.91
CA LYS A 257 14.69 10.16 29.01
C LYS A 257 13.82 11.29 29.52
N TYR A 258 13.12 11.97 28.64
CA TYR A 258 12.29 13.12 28.97
C TYR A 258 10.80 12.78 29.14
N ASP A 259 10.43 11.50 29.16
CA ASP A 259 9.01 11.07 29.17
C ASP A 259 8.17 11.87 28.17
N ALA A 260 8.60 11.83 26.92
CA ALA A 260 7.95 12.48 25.78
C ALA A 260 7.53 11.43 24.75
N LYS A 261 6.48 11.73 24.01
CA LYS A 261 6.02 10.93 22.87
C LYS A 261 6.09 11.76 21.61
N ALA A 262 6.20 11.07 20.47
CA ALA A 262 6.28 11.67 19.16
C ALA A 262 5.57 10.81 18.10
N THR A 263 5.49 11.33 16.90
CA THR A 263 5.04 10.60 15.71
C THR A 263 6.16 10.52 14.69
N PHE A 264 6.35 9.35 14.11
CA PHE A 264 7.33 9.11 13.06
C PHE A 264 6.58 8.80 11.75
N PHE A 265 6.72 9.69 10.77
CA PHE A 265 6.22 9.51 9.41
C PHE A 265 7.30 8.81 8.59
N VAL A 266 7.19 7.48 8.52
CA VAL A 266 8.27 6.63 8.00
C VAL A 266 8.18 6.39 6.51
N THR A 267 9.35 6.15 5.90
CA THR A 267 9.52 5.77 4.49
C THR A 267 10.06 4.35 4.35
N GLY A 268 10.12 3.83 3.13
CA GLY A 268 10.77 2.55 2.80
C GLY A 268 12.25 2.66 2.43
N ASN A 269 12.80 3.87 2.43
CA ASN A 269 14.12 4.14 1.85
C ASN A 269 15.31 3.49 2.59
N ASN A 270 15.16 3.19 3.87
CA ASN A 270 16.29 2.74 4.70
C ASN A 270 15.94 1.52 5.56
N GLN A 271 15.64 0.41 4.89
CA GLN A 271 15.17 -0.84 5.52
C GLN A 271 16.12 -1.42 6.58
N LYS A 272 17.40 -1.08 6.52
CA LYS A 272 18.41 -1.44 7.53
C LYS A 272 17.99 -1.04 8.95
N TYR A 273 17.21 0.03 9.07
CA TYR A 273 16.76 0.57 10.35
C TYR A 273 15.29 0.26 10.67
N ASN A 274 14.64 -0.65 9.94
CA ASN A 274 13.23 -1.03 10.17
C ASN A 274 12.96 -1.50 11.61
N SER A 275 13.96 -2.08 12.29
CA SER A 275 13.85 -2.43 13.71
C SER A 275 13.55 -1.22 14.60
N SER A 276 13.94 0.00 14.21
CA SER A 276 13.67 1.23 14.96
C SER A 276 12.20 1.61 14.90
N ILE A 277 11.48 1.25 13.82
CA ILE A 277 10.02 1.42 13.73
C ILE A 277 9.32 0.61 14.83
N LYS A 278 9.72 -0.67 14.99
CA LYS A 278 9.16 -1.50 16.06
C LYS A 278 9.48 -0.95 17.44
N LYS A 279 10.72 -0.53 17.67
CA LYS A 279 11.13 0.08 18.95
C LYS A 279 10.31 1.35 19.25
N ALA A 280 10.06 2.19 18.24
CA ALA A 280 9.25 3.40 18.39
C ALA A 280 7.82 3.06 18.82
N ALA A 281 7.19 2.11 18.12
CA ALA A 281 5.85 1.63 18.46
C ALA A 281 5.78 1.01 19.86
N ASP A 282 6.74 0.14 20.22
CA ASP A 282 6.81 -0.53 21.52
C ASP A 282 7.03 0.47 22.67
N GLN A 283 7.64 1.63 22.40
CA GLN A 283 7.78 2.74 23.35
C GLN A 283 6.54 3.64 23.43
N GLY A 284 5.48 3.32 22.68
CA GLY A 284 4.23 4.09 22.67
C GLY A 284 4.30 5.38 21.86
N ASN A 285 5.21 5.46 20.89
CA ASN A 285 5.16 6.51 19.86
C ASN A 285 4.23 6.10 18.73
N THR A 286 3.71 7.06 18.01
CA THR A 286 2.85 6.81 16.84
C THR A 286 3.71 6.58 15.60
N ILE A 287 3.39 5.55 14.85
CA ILE A 287 3.97 5.32 13.52
C ILE A 287 2.95 5.76 12.48
N ALA A 288 3.38 6.58 11.55
CA ALA A 288 2.62 7.14 10.45
C ALA A 288 3.38 6.94 9.14
N LEU A 289 2.78 7.26 8.01
CA LEU A 289 3.33 6.95 6.69
C LEU A 289 3.75 8.22 5.95
N HIS A 290 4.93 8.17 5.28
CA HIS A 290 5.47 9.26 4.46
C HIS A 290 5.83 8.81 3.05
N THR A 291 5.00 7.93 2.44
CA THR A 291 5.25 7.20 1.21
C THR A 291 6.43 6.20 1.32
N TYR A 292 6.55 5.27 0.39
CA TYR A 292 7.62 4.27 0.43
C TYR A 292 8.92 4.80 -0.13
N THR A 293 8.87 5.41 -1.32
CA THR A 293 10.05 5.87 -2.06
C THR A 293 10.43 7.31 -1.73
N HIS A 294 9.50 8.15 -1.29
CA HIS A 294 9.66 9.60 -1.17
C HIS A 294 10.20 10.24 -2.46
N ASP A 295 9.98 9.60 -3.60
CA ASP A 295 10.36 10.11 -4.91
C ASP A 295 9.20 10.90 -5.52
N TYR A 296 9.32 12.21 -5.58
CA TYR A 296 8.28 13.11 -6.09
C TYR A 296 7.85 12.78 -7.52
N ALA A 297 8.81 12.38 -8.38
CA ALA A 297 8.52 12.01 -9.76
C ALA A 297 7.64 10.75 -9.84
N ASN A 298 7.80 9.84 -8.89
CA ASN A 298 6.99 8.64 -8.78
C ASN A 298 5.65 8.94 -8.07
N VAL A 299 5.71 9.43 -6.82
CA VAL A 299 4.52 9.56 -5.97
C VAL A 299 3.52 10.59 -6.48
N TYR A 300 3.98 11.62 -7.18
CA TYR A 300 3.10 12.66 -7.73
C TYR A 300 2.85 12.54 -9.24
N SER A 301 3.24 11.44 -9.87
CA SER A 301 2.92 11.18 -11.27
C SER A 301 1.43 10.92 -11.52
N SER A 302 0.74 10.33 -10.55
CA SER A 302 -0.71 10.10 -10.57
C SER A 302 -1.21 9.72 -9.18
N THR A 303 -2.52 9.84 -8.94
CA THR A 303 -3.14 9.38 -7.69
C THR A 303 -2.97 7.86 -7.50
N THR A 304 -2.99 7.09 -8.58
CA THR A 304 -2.73 5.64 -8.54
C THR A 304 -1.31 5.36 -8.03
N ALA A 305 -0.30 6.00 -8.62
CA ALA A 305 1.10 5.83 -8.21
C ALA A 305 1.33 6.22 -6.74
N TYR A 306 0.69 7.32 -6.30
CA TYR A 306 0.73 7.73 -4.90
C TYR A 306 0.22 6.64 -3.96
N PHE A 307 -0.98 6.10 -4.23
CA PHE A 307 -1.58 5.09 -3.34
C PHE A 307 -0.90 3.72 -3.44
N GLU A 308 -0.34 3.35 -4.57
CA GLU A 308 0.49 2.14 -4.68
C GLU A 308 1.77 2.26 -3.86
N ASP A 309 2.41 3.42 -3.88
CA ASP A 309 3.61 3.69 -3.08
C ASP A 309 3.27 3.77 -1.58
N LEU A 310 2.16 4.44 -1.22
CA LEU A 310 1.66 4.50 0.15
C LEU A 310 1.28 3.12 0.69
N GLN A 311 0.69 2.26 -0.13
CA GLN A 311 0.33 0.90 0.26
C GLN A 311 1.58 0.06 0.59
N LYS A 312 2.68 0.22 -0.17
CA LYS A 312 3.95 -0.49 0.11
C LYS A 312 4.51 -0.15 1.49
N VAL A 313 4.53 1.13 1.86
CA VAL A 313 5.01 1.52 3.20
C VAL A 313 4.02 1.09 4.28
N SER A 314 2.73 1.09 4.02
CA SER A 314 1.70 0.60 4.94
C SER A 314 1.87 -0.89 5.24
N ASP A 315 2.08 -1.71 4.20
CA ASP A 315 2.30 -3.15 4.33
C ASP A 315 3.61 -3.44 5.08
N MET A 316 4.67 -2.71 4.79
CA MET A 316 5.94 -2.80 5.51
C MET A 316 5.74 -2.52 7.02
N VAL A 317 5.09 -1.42 7.36
CA VAL A 317 4.84 -1.07 8.76
C VAL A 317 3.93 -2.08 9.44
N LYS A 318 2.89 -2.55 8.76
CA LYS A 318 2.00 -3.61 9.26
C LYS A 318 2.76 -4.90 9.56
N GLN A 319 3.69 -5.29 8.68
CA GLN A 319 4.54 -6.46 8.90
C GLN A 319 5.44 -6.30 10.13
N ILE A 320 5.98 -5.09 10.35
CA ILE A 320 6.89 -4.79 11.47
C ILE A 320 6.15 -4.66 12.80
N THR A 321 5.00 -3.99 12.82
CA THR A 321 4.30 -3.58 14.04
C THR A 321 3.05 -4.39 14.34
N GLY A 322 2.54 -5.15 13.37
CA GLY A 322 1.27 -5.88 13.45
C GLY A 322 0.04 -5.02 13.15
N LYS A 323 0.21 -3.71 12.91
CA LYS A 323 -0.91 -2.76 12.66
C LYS A 323 -0.61 -1.90 11.44
N ALA A 324 -1.60 -1.72 10.56
CA ALA A 324 -1.51 -0.75 9.48
C ALA A 324 -1.77 0.67 10.04
N PRO A 325 -0.87 1.64 9.79
CA PRO A 325 -1.10 3.02 10.17
C PRO A 325 -2.22 3.65 9.33
N LYS A 326 -2.93 4.60 9.94
CA LYS A 326 -3.97 5.40 9.26
C LYS A 326 -3.61 6.87 9.11
N TYR A 327 -2.53 7.31 9.73
CA TYR A 327 -2.05 8.68 9.63
C TYR A 327 -0.95 8.77 8.59
N ILE A 328 -1.00 9.83 7.79
CA ILE A 328 -0.04 10.07 6.72
C ILE A 328 0.44 11.53 6.76
N ARG A 329 1.56 11.80 6.12
CA ARG A 329 1.99 13.14 5.70
C ARG A 329 2.42 13.07 4.24
N PHE A 330 1.94 14.01 3.45
CA PHE A 330 2.37 14.14 2.07
C PHE A 330 3.83 14.60 2.00
N PRO A 331 4.69 14.04 1.14
CA PRO A 331 6.00 14.60 0.87
C PRO A 331 5.95 16.09 0.51
N GLY A 332 6.59 16.92 1.34
CA GLY A 332 6.54 18.38 1.22
C GLY A 332 5.27 19.06 1.75
N GLY A 333 4.37 18.28 2.39
CA GLY A 333 3.10 18.78 2.94
C GLY A 333 2.00 18.93 1.89
N SER A 334 0.75 19.14 2.35
CA SER A 334 -0.42 19.31 1.46
C SER A 334 -0.35 20.59 0.62
N SER A 335 0.36 21.60 1.08
CA SER A 335 0.52 22.89 0.40
C SER A 335 1.69 22.93 -0.61
N ASN A 336 2.40 21.81 -0.83
CA ASN A 336 3.52 21.81 -1.75
C ASN A 336 3.07 22.10 -3.19
N THR A 337 3.87 22.89 -3.91
CA THR A 337 3.66 23.25 -5.32
C THR A 337 4.57 22.45 -6.26
N ILE A 338 5.55 21.72 -5.73
CA ILE A 338 6.49 20.92 -6.53
C ILE A 338 5.74 19.81 -7.24
N SER A 339 4.72 19.23 -6.63
CA SER A 339 3.86 18.19 -7.20
C SER A 339 3.23 18.59 -8.54
N ALA A 340 2.98 19.89 -8.76
CA ALA A 340 2.45 20.41 -10.02
C ALA A 340 3.37 20.19 -11.22
N GLN A 341 4.68 20.02 -10.99
CA GLN A 341 5.65 19.70 -12.05
C GLN A 341 5.46 18.29 -12.61
N TYR A 342 4.85 17.40 -11.84
CA TYR A 342 4.60 16.02 -12.22
C TYR A 342 3.14 15.78 -12.62
N SER A 343 2.19 16.39 -11.92
CA SER A 343 0.77 16.30 -12.22
C SER A 343 0.03 17.49 -11.64
N GLN A 344 -0.51 18.33 -12.52
CA GLN A 344 -1.27 19.50 -12.11
C GLN A 344 -2.61 19.09 -11.47
N GLY A 345 -2.96 19.68 -10.33
CA GLY A 345 -4.18 19.38 -9.58
C GLY A 345 -4.09 18.10 -8.72
N ILE A 346 -2.94 17.43 -8.67
CA ILE A 346 -2.82 16.16 -7.97
C ILE A 346 -3.05 16.29 -6.46
N MET A 347 -2.59 17.35 -5.83
CA MET A 347 -2.78 17.53 -4.38
C MET A 347 -4.26 17.71 -4.04
N SER A 348 -5.00 18.47 -4.84
CA SER A 348 -6.46 18.61 -4.69
C SER A 348 -7.20 17.28 -4.87
N ALA A 349 -6.74 16.45 -5.80
CA ALA A 349 -7.30 15.11 -5.98
C ALA A 349 -6.97 14.19 -4.79
N LEU A 350 -5.73 14.22 -4.31
CA LEU A 350 -5.29 13.40 -3.17
C LEU A 350 -5.99 13.81 -1.86
N ASP A 351 -6.18 15.11 -1.62
CA ASP A 351 -6.90 15.65 -0.45
C ASP A 351 -8.30 15.03 -0.33
N ASN A 352 -9.02 14.93 -1.44
CA ASN A 352 -10.33 14.28 -1.47
C ASN A 352 -10.26 12.75 -1.26
N MET A 353 -9.25 12.10 -1.87
CA MET A 353 -9.18 10.64 -1.94
C MET A 353 -8.62 9.98 -0.68
N VAL A 354 -7.70 10.65 0.06
CA VAL A 354 -7.07 10.04 1.25
C VAL A 354 -8.09 9.68 2.31
N HIS A 355 -9.08 10.53 2.55
CA HIS A 355 -10.16 10.28 3.50
C HIS A 355 -11.10 9.16 3.06
N GLU A 356 -11.37 9.04 1.75
CA GLU A 356 -12.16 7.94 1.21
C GLU A 356 -11.48 6.58 1.39
N LYS A 357 -10.15 6.58 1.41
CA LYS A 357 -9.32 5.37 1.64
C LYS A 357 -9.07 5.08 3.12
N GLY A 358 -9.61 5.90 4.03
CA GLY A 358 -9.49 5.70 5.47
C GLY A 358 -8.22 6.27 6.10
N TYR A 359 -7.49 7.10 5.37
CA TYR A 359 -6.34 7.83 5.91
C TYR A 359 -6.74 9.22 6.40
N GLU A 360 -5.97 9.74 7.39
CA GLU A 360 -5.99 11.13 7.83
C GLU A 360 -4.58 11.68 7.67
N TYR A 361 -4.44 12.87 7.06
CA TYR A 361 -3.14 13.48 6.89
C TYR A 361 -2.91 14.61 7.87
N PHE A 362 -1.64 14.88 8.17
CA PHE A 362 -1.22 15.94 9.08
C PHE A 362 -0.05 16.72 8.49
N ASP A 363 -0.24 18.03 8.36
CA ASP A 363 0.84 18.98 8.13
C ASP A 363 1.42 19.43 9.50
N TRP A 364 1.79 20.68 9.64
CA TRP A 364 2.35 21.26 10.86
C TRP A 364 1.93 22.73 10.97
N ASN A 365 2.00 23.29 12.18
CA ASN A 365 1.86 24.72 12.41
C ASN A 365 3.12 25.35 13.02
N CYS A 366 4.18 24.55 13.14
CA CYS A 366 5.48 25.00 13.63
C CYS A 366 6.58 24.29 12.85
N SER A 367 7.51 25.06 12.26
CA SER A 367 8.64 24.48 11.53
C SER A 367 9.92 24.63 12.35
N SER A 368 10.67 23.54 12.50
CA SER A 368 12.02 23.58 13.09
C SER A 368 13.06 24.23 12.17
N GLY A 369 12.76 24.30 10.86
CA GLY A 369 13.68 24.76 9.85
C GLY A 369 14.80 23.78 9.50
N ASP A 370 14.79 22.57 10.04
CA ASP A 370 15.83 21.55 9.82
C ASP A 370 15.86 21.02 8.39
N ALA A 371 14.81 21.24 7.60
CA ALA A 371 14.75 20.89 6.18
C ALA A 371 15.65 21.77 5.29
N ALA A 372 16.07 22.95 5.75
CA ALA A 372 16.79 23.93 4.94
C ALA A 372 18.16 23.43 4.44
N SER A 373 18.80 22.53 5.19
CA SER A 373 20.04 21.86 4.77
C SER A 373 20.20 20.51 5.47
N ASN A 374 21.21 19.73 5.11
CA ASN A 374 21.50 18.46 5.77
C ASN A 374 21.78 18.63 7.27
N THR A 375 22.51 19.67 7.65
CA THR A 375 22.90 19.98 9.03
C THR A 375 22.70 21.48 9.29
N VAL A 376 21.48 21.87 9.66
CA VAL A 376 21.20 23.21 10.17
C VAL A 376 21.78 23.30 11.59
N PRO A 377 22.40 24.44 12.02
CA PRO A 377 22.91 24.58 13.38
C PRO A 377 21.85 24.26 14.44
N ALA A 378 22.19 23.44 15.44
CA ALA A 378 21.25 23.00 16.46
C ALA A 378 20.53 24.15 17.15
N GLN A 379 21.21 25.25 17.44
CA GLN A 379 20.63 26.44 18.07
C GLN A 379 19.59 27.15 17.18
N ASP A 380 19.74 27.09 15.85
CA ASP A 380 18.73 27.63 14.94
C ASP A 380 17.48 26.75 14.95
N ILE A 381 17.65 25.41 14.99
CA ILE A 381 16.55 24.47 15.15
C ILE A 381 15.82 24.71 16.48
N VAL A 382 16.55 24.88 17.57
CA VAL A 382 15.96 25.20 18.89
C VAL A 382 15.15 26.49 18.79
N ARG A 383 15.76 27.56 18.29
CA ARG A 383 15.11 28.89 18.19
C ARG A 383 13.81 28.78 17.37
N ASN A 384 13.88 28.15 16.20
CA ASN A 384 12.71 28.02 15.33
C ASN A 384 11.63 27.16 15.97
N ALA A 385 11.97 25.97 16.45
CA ALA A 385 11.02 25.04 17.03
C ALA A 385 10.39 25.55 18.34
N THR A 386 11.05 26.44 19.08
CA THR A 386 10.53 27.00 20.33
C THR A 386 9.85 28.37 20.20
N SER A 387 9.88 28.97 19.00
CA SER A 387 9.24 30.24 18.70
C SER A 387 7.71 30.19 18.66
N CYS A 388 7.15 29.00 18.51
CA CYS A 388 5.71 28.81 18.38
C CYS A 388 5.02 28.88 19.76
N ASP A 389 3.87 29.57 19.83
CA ASP A 389 3.10 29.80 21.06
C ASP A 389 1.60 29.56 20.81
N TYR A 390 1.27 28.36 20.34
CA TYR A 390 -0.11 27.90 20.20
C TYR A 390 -0.44 26.93 21.33
N GLU A 391 -1.70 26.82 21.70
CA GLU A 391 -2.15 25.79 22.65
C GLU A 391 -1.83 24.37 22.16
N GLN A 392 -1.98 24.16 20.87
CA GLN A 392 -1.67 22.90 20.20
C GLN A 392 -0.60 23.16 19.13
N ILE A 393 0.55 22.52 19.27
CA ILE A 393 1.71 22.74 18.42
C ILE A 393 2.09 21.43 17.76
N MET A 394 2.09 21.37 16.44
CA MET A 394 2.66 20.27 15.67
C MET A 394 3.94 20.75 15.00
N ILE A 395 5.07 20.19 15.43
CA ILE A 395 6.39 20.62 14.96
C ILE A 395 6.90 19.64 13.91
N LEU A 396 7.32 20.18 12.77
CA LEU A 396 8.00 19.43 11.72
C LEU A 396 9.50 19.31 12.04
N PHE A 397 9.97 18.08 12.10
CA PHE A 397 11.37 17.68 12.11
C PHE A 397 11.60 16.55 11.11
N HIS A 398 12.88 16.21 10.88
CA HIS A 398 13.28 15.05 10.09
C HIS A 398 14.27 14.19 10.89
N ASP A 399 14.17 12.85 10.71
CA ASP A 399 15.09 11.89 11.34
C ASP A 399 15.90 11.06 10.34
N SER A 400 15.97 11.51 9.07
CA SER A 400 16.87 10.93 8.07
C SER A 400 18.34 11.06 8.49
N SER A 401 19.21 10.24 7.89
CA SER A 401 20.63 10.09 8.30
C SER A 401 21.41 11.40 8.47
N PRO A 402 21.28 12.44 7.61
CA PRO A 402 22.08 13.67 7.77
C PRO A 402 21.60 14.57 8.92
N LYS A 403 20.42 14.31 9.53
CA LYS A 403 19.78 15.21 10.52
C LYS A 403 20.32 15.04 11.95
N THR A 404 21.65 15.00 12.08
CA THR A 404 22.30 14.82 13.41
C THR A 404 22.09 16.00 14.34
N THR A 405 22.04 17.21 13.81
CA THR A 405 21.82 18.44 14.58
C THR A 405 20.37 18.58 15.07
N THR A 406 19.40 17.97 14.37
CA THR A 406 18.03 17.82 14.87
C THR A 406 18.06 17.02 16.18
N VAL A 407 18.79 15.89 16.21
CA VAL A 407 18.94 15.08 17.44
C VAL A 407 19.53 15.89 18.59
N GLU A 408 20.56 16.71 18.30
CA GLU A 408 21.25 17.56 19.29
C GLU A 408 20.32 18.63 19.88
N ALA A 409 19.40 19.17 19.08
CA ALA A 409 18.48 20.23 19.48
C ALA A 409 17.34 19.74 20.41
N LEU A 410 16.91 18.46 20.30
CA LEU A 410 15.71 17.95 20.96
C LEU A 410 15.70 18.12 22.50
N PRO A 411 16.79 17.87 23.26
CA PRO A 411 16.77 18.00 24.68
C PRO A 411 16.36 19.41 25.15
N GLU A 412 16.86 20.46 24.50
CA GLU A 412 16.57 21.86 24.84
C GLU A 412 15.14 22.23 24.46
N ILE A 413 14.68 21.80 23.27
CA ILE A 413 13.30 22.01 22.81
C ILE A 413 12.30 21.39 23.78
N ILE A 414 12.54 20.13 24.19
CA ILE A 414 11.64 19.43 25.13
C ILE A 414 11.60 20.13 26.48
N LYS A 415 12.75 20.56 27.01
CA LYS A 415 12.82 21.30 28.28
C LYS A 415 12.04 22.60 28.19
N SER A 416 12.29 23.42 27.18
CA SER A 416 11.62 24.70 26.95
C SER A 416 10.09 24.56 26.97
N TYR A 417 9.54 23.60 26.23
CA TYR A 417 8.11 23.40 26.23
C TYR A 417 7.56 22.84 27.54
N LYS A 418 8.29 21.94 28.23
CA LYS A 418 7.89 21.46 29.55
C LYS A 418 7.84 22.57 30.58
N GLU A 419 8.80 23.49 30.58
CA GLU A 419 8.83 24.67 31.44
C GLU A 419 7.65 25.62 31.17
N ARG A 420 7.15 25.65 29.93
CA ARG A 420 5.95 26.40 29.50
C ARG A 420 4.63 25.64 29.79
N GLY A 421 4.70 24.45 30.39
CA GLY A 421 3.54 23.63 30.79
C GLY A 421 2.94 22.76 29.68
N TYR A 422 3.66 22.53 28.60
CA TYR A 422 3.22 21.62 27.56
C TYR A 422 3.49 20.14 27.88
N VAL A 423 2.61 19.26 27.42
CA VAL A 423 2.80 17.83 27.38
C VAL A 423 3.12 17.37 25.96
N PHE A 424 3.84 16.25 25.82
CA PHE A 424 4.22 15.71 24.52
C PHE A 424 3.40 14.46 24.20
N LYS A 425 2.71 14.45 23.08
CA LYS A 425 1.87 13.34 22.63
C LYS A 425 2.24 12.92 21.19
N GLY A 426 2.06 11.63 20.89
CA GLY A 426 1.96 11.18 19.51
C GLY A 426 0.58 11.49 18.94
N ILE A 427 0.47 11.56 17.61
CA ILE A 427 -0.81 11.72 16.92
C ILE A 427 -1.72 10.54 17.26
N CYS A 428 -2.96 10.84 17.57
CA CYS A 428 -4.04 9.88 17.84
C CYS A 428 -5.36 10.44 17.28
N ASP A 429 -6.44 9.70 17.44
CA ASP A 429 -7.76 10.08 16.89
C ASP A 429 -8.31 11.40 17.46
N ASP A 430 -7.87 11.78 18.65
CA ASP A 430 -8.27 13.03 19.31
C ASP A 430 -7.31 14.20 18.99
N THR A 431 -6.30 13.98 18.14
CA THR A 431 -5.37 15.05 17.74
C THR A 431 -6.09 16.04 16.83
N PRO A 432 -6.03 17.35 17.13
CA PRO A 432 -6.56 18.36 16.22
C PRO A 432 -5.94 18.24 14.83
N ILE A 433 -6.74 18.46 13.82
CA ILE A 433 -6.29 18.41 12.42
C ILE A 433 -5.43 19.65 12.13
N PHE A 434 -4.25 19.42 11.58
CA PHE A 434 -3.32 20.43 11.11
C PHE A 434 -3.18 20.27 9.60
N HIS A 435 -4.01 20.98 8.84
CA HIS A 435 -3.95 21.00 7.39
C HIS A 435 -3.50 22.37 6.91
N HIS A 436 -2.54 22.40 6.00
CA HIS A 436 -2.25 23.56 5.19
C HIS A 436 -3.32 23.71 4.08
N GLY A 437 -3.38 24.88 3.44
CA GLY A 437 -4.18 25.03 2.24
C GLY A 437 -3.56 24.24 1.07
N VAL A 438 -4.39 23.58 0.27
CA VAL A 438 -3.93 22.85 -0.92
C VAL A 438 -3.66 23.84 -2.04
N ASN A 439 -2.45 23.81 -2.63
CA ASN A 439 -1.99 24.81 -3.63
C ASN A 439 -1.79 24.20 -5.03
N ASN A 440 -2.08 22.93 -5.24
CA ASN A 440 -1.99 22.26 -6.54
C ASN A 440 -3.16 21.29 -6.74
#